data_587da8c6b7a7995c6331a5fb5358b163
#
_entry.id   587da8c6b7a7995c6331a5fb5358b163
#
_cell.length_a   1.000
_cell.length_b   1.000
_cell.length_c   1.000
_cell.angle_alpha   90.00
_cell.angle_beta   90.00
_cell.angle_gamma   90.00
#
_symmetry.space_group_name_H-M   'P 1'
#
loop_
_entity.id
_entity.type
_entity.pdbx_description
1 polymer ?
#
loop_
_entity_poly.entity_id
_entity_poly.type
_entity_poly.pdbx_seq_one_letter_code
_entity_poly.pdbx_strand_id
1 'polypeptide(L)'
;MNASNNFYNLDSLNFISMQYQADTVDAYINQLPEERKIVVTQLRAVINQNLPDGFVEQINYKMPGYVIPHSMYPNGYHCDTSLPLPFINIASQKNFVALYHMGMYANPELLEWFTTEYPKHCKRKLDMGKSCVRFKKMDDIPYQLIGELVQKMTPQQWIEMYEKNIKR
;
A
#
# COMPACT_ATOMS: atom_id res chain seq x y z
N MET A 1 -24.87 -17.38 1.06
CA MET A 1 -24.93 -15.91 0.96
C MET A 1 -23.66 -15.44 0.30
N ASN A 2 -23.79 -14.92 -0.93
CA ASN A 2 -22.66 -14.56 -1.78
C ASN A 2 -21.92 -13.35 -1.22
N ALA A 3 -20.67 -13.55 -0.77
CA ALA A 3 -19.71 -12.47 -0.63
C ALA A 3 -19.32 -12.02 -2.04
N SER A 4 -20.13 -11.12 -2.60
CA SER A 4 -19.99 -10.58 -3.94
C SER A 4 -18.68 -9.82 -4.05
N ASN A 5 -17.85 -10.27 -4.95
CA ASN A 5 -16.69 -9.68 -5.58
C ASN A 5 -16.76 -8.14 -5.66
N ASN A 6 -16.16 -7.48 -4.68
CA ASN A 6 -15.83 -6.07 -4.75
C ASN A 6 -14.32 -5.92 -4.52
N PHE A 7 -13.51 -6.47 -5.43
CA PHE A 7 -12.17 -5.98 -5.62
C PHE A 7 -12.31 -4.57 -6.19
N TYR A 8 -12.13 -3.60 -5.31
CA TYR A 8 -12.30 -2.21 -5.68
C TYR A 8 -11.25 -1.87 -6.71
N ASN A 9 -11.75 -1.46 -7.85
CA ASN A 9 -11.04 -0.60 -8.74
C ASN A 9 -10.46 0.54 -7.89
N LEU A 10 -9.14 0.69 -7.85
CA LEU A 10 -8.48 1.84 -7.22
C LEU A 10 -9.01 3.16 -7.81
N ASP A 11 -9.59 3.12 -9.03
CA ASP A 11 -10.28 4.23 -9.68
C ASP A 11 -11.58 4.65 -8.97
N SER A 12 -12.21 3.78 -8.16
CA SER A 12 -13.43 4.11 -7.40
C SER A 12 -13.16 4.81 -6.07
N LEU A 13 -11.90 4.88 -5.66
CA LEU A 13 -11.50 5.72 -4.56
C LEU A 13 -11.50 7.16 -5.08
N ASN A 14 -12.60 7.89 -4.88
CA ASN A 14 -12.66 9.33 -5.07
C ASN A 14 -11.61 9.99 -4.15
N PHE A 15 -10.35 9.99 -4.65
CA PHE A 15 -9.27 10.71 -4.03
C PHE A 15 -9.50 12.20 -4.25
N ILE A 16 -10.07 12.89 -3.26
CA ILE A 16 -9.79 14.32 -3.10
C ILE A 16 -8.33 14.36 -2.62
N SER A 17 -7.42 13.98 -3.52
CA SER A 17 -5.99 14.02 -3.26
C SER A 17 -5.46 15.37 -3.72
N MET A 18 -4.57 15.93 -2.93
CA MET A 18 -3.58 16.83 -3.51
C MET A 18 -2.78 15.97 -4.48
N GLN A 19 -3.11 16.08 -5.78
CA GLN A 19 -2.45 15.27 -6.81
C GLN A 19 -1.08 15.90 -7.08
N TYR A 20 -0.06 15.29 -6.50
CA TYR A 20 1.31 15.57 -6.89
C TYR A 20 1.57 14.91 -8.24
N GLN A 21 2.03 15.69 -9.21
CA GLN A 21 2.44 15.13 -10.50
C GLN A 21 3.95 14.86 -10.44
N ALA A 22 4.32 13.59 -10.52
CA ALA A 22 5.71 13.18 -10.43
C ALA A 22 5.93 11.90 -11.24
N ASP A 23 7.04 11.86 -11.98
CA ASP A 23 7.45 10.69 -12.74
C ASP A 23 8.34 9.73 -11.93
N THR A 24 8.88 10.21 -10.81
CA THR A 24 9.71 9.44 -9.90
C THR A 24 9.25 9.60 -8.45
N VAL A 25 9.56 8.60 -7.62
CA VAL A 25 9.26 8.63 -6.19
C VAL A 25 9.96 9.80 -5.49
N ASP A 26 11.21 10.09 -5.87
CA ASP A 26 11.96 11.23 -5.33
C ASP A 26 11.30 12.56 -5.70
N ALA A 27 10.85 12.72 -6.96
CA ALA A 27 10.13 13.92 -7.39
C ALA A 27 8.79 14.08 -6.66
N TYR A 28 8.09 12.99 -6.36
CA TYR A 28 6.88 13.02 -5.53
C TYR A 28 7.19 13.52 -4.12
N ILE A 29 8.18 12.91 -3.45
CA ILE A 29 8.57 13.26 -2.07
C ILE A 29 9.02 14.72 -1.99
N ASN A 30 9.76 15.21 -2.97
CA ASN A 30 10.27 16.58 -2.99
C ASN A 30 9.17 17.66 -3.04
N GLN A 31 7.98 17.33 -3.54
CA GLN A 31 6.83 18.24 -3.59
C GLN A 31 6.03 18.29 -2.29
N LEU A 32 6.30 17.38 -1.34
CA LEU A 32 5.53 17.30 -0.10
C LEU A 32 5.90 18.43 0.87
N PRO A 33 4.95 18.89 1.71
CA PRO A 33 5.27 19.69 2.89
C PRO A 33 6.26 18.96 3.79
N GLU A 34 7.14 19.71 4.48
CA GLU A 34 8.28 19.13 5.20
C GLU A 34 7.90 18.02 6.18
N GLU A 35 6.86 18.23 6.99
CA GLU A 35 6.35 17.20 7.93
C GLU A 35 5.95 15.91 7.22
N ARG A 36 5.32 16.03 6.05
CA ARG A 36 4.90 14.89 5.23
C ARG A 36 6.07 14.22 4.53
N LYS A 37 7.03 15.02 4.06
CA LYS A 37 8.26 14.54 3.44
C LYS A 37 9.04 13.62 4.38
N ILE A 38 9.23 14.03 5.64
CA ILE A 38 9.89 13.22 6.66
C ILE A 38 9.19 11.87 6.82
N VAL A 39 7.88 11.88 6.99
CA VAL A 39 7.09 10.65 7.22
C VAL A 39 7.11 9.72 6.01
N VAL A 40 6.88 10.24 4.81
CA VAL A 40 6.85 9.43 3.58
C VAL A 40 8.24 8.87 3.27
N THR A 41 9.30 9.65 3.50
CA THR A 41 10.68 9.17 3.36
C THR A 41 10.97 8.03 4.34
N GLN A 42 10.53 8.15 5.59
CA GLN A 42 10.75 7.11 6.59
C GLN A 42 9.92 5.85 6.31
N LEU A 43 8.66 5.98 5.88
CA LEU A 43 7.85 4.85 5.42
C LEU A 43 8.50 4.13 4.25
N ARG A 44 8.95 4.88 3.24
CA ARG A 44 9.70 4.35 2.10
C ARG A 44 10.94 3.57 2.54
N ALA A 45 11.73 4.14 3.43
CA ALA A 45 12.94 3.49 3.93
C ALA A 45 12.63 2.17 4.65
N VAL A 46 11.62 2.16 5.52
CA VAL A 46 11.18 0.96 6.24
C VAL A 46 10.67 -0.11 5.27
N ILE A 47 9.89 0.26 4.26
CA ILE A 47 9.37 -0.69 3.28
C ILE A 47 10.53 -1.25 2.44
N ASN A 48 11.40 -0.40 1.89
CA ASN A 48 12.54 -0.84 1.08
C ASN A 48 13.51 -1.76 1.85
N GLN A 49 13.65 -1.56 3.16
CA GLN A 49 14.52 -2.38 4.00
C GLN A 49 13.92 -3.76 4.29
N ASN A 50 12.60 -3.89 4.30
CA ASN A 50 11.92 -5.07 4.83
C ASN A 50 11.10 -5.84 3.77
N LEU A 51 10.79 -5.23 2.64
CA LEU A 51 9.99 -5.86 1.59
C LEU A 51 10.79 -7.00 0.94
N PRO A 52 10.22 -8.19 0.76
CA PRO A 52 10.88 -9.29 0.06
C PRO A 52 11.29 -8.92 -1.37
N ASP A 53 12.39 -9.50 -1.83
CA ASP A 53 12.88 -9.30 -3.20
C ASP A 53 11.85 -9.67 -4.26
N GLY A 54 11.84 -8.92 -5.36
CA GLY A 54 10.94 -9.13 -6.50
C GLY A 54 9.84 -8.09 -6.64
N PHE A 55 9.55 -7.30 -5.60
CA PHE A 55 8.76 -6.09 -5.76
C PHE A 55 9.63 -4.95 -6.28
N VAL A 56 9.02 -4.07 -7.09
CA VAL A 56 9.71 -2.91 -7.69
C VAL A 56 9.03 -1.63 -7.22
N GLU A 57 9.83 -0.66 -6.76
CA GLU A 57 9.35 0.67 -6.43
C GLU A 57 9.19 1.51 -7.68
N GLN A 58 8.04 2.15 -7.84
CA GLN A 58 7.76 3.10 -8.92
C GLN A 58 6.60 4.04 -8.56
N ILE A 59 6.35 5.04 -9.39
CA ILE A 59 5.07 5.76 -9.32
C ILE A 59 3.97 4.84 -9.88
N ASN A 60 2.96 4.61 -9.05
CA ASN A 60 1.79 3.83 -9.39
C ASN A 60 0.54 4.56 -8.88
N TYR A 61 -0.46 4.78 -9.72
CA TYR A 61 -1.62 5.62 -9.40
C TYR A 61 -1.25 7.02 -8.86
N LYS A 62 -0.24 7.65 -9.48
CA LYS A 62 0.26 9.00 -9.12
C LYS A 62 0.83 9.11 -7.71
N MET A 63 1.24 8.01 -7.11
CA MET A 63 1.84 7.96 -5.77
C MET A 63 2.96 6.91 -5.72
N PRO A 64 3.87 6.98 -4.75
CA PRO A 64 4.84 5.92 -4.51
C PRO A 64 4.17 4.57 -4.33
N GLY A 65 4.61 3.58 -5.07
CA GLY A 65 4.05 2.24 -5.04
C GLY A 65 5.10 1.16 -5.17
N TYR A 66 4.73 -0.03 -4.71
CA TYR A 66 5.50 -1.26 -4.83
C TYR A 66 4.64 -2.26 -5.59
N VAL A 67 5.17 -2.75 -6.68
CA VAL A 67 4.43 -3.55 -7.67
C VAL A 67 5.17 -4.83 -8.01
N ILE A 68 4.46 -5.82 -8.52
CA ILE A 68 5.08 -6.96 -9.19
C ILE A 68 5.22 -6.62 -10.67
N PRO A 69 6.45 -6.55 -11.21
CA PRO A 69 6.69 -6.17 -12.60
C PRO A 69 6.16 -7.21 -13.59
N HIS A 70 5.90 -6.80 -14.83
CA HIS A 70 5.44 -7.70 -15.89
C HIS A 70 6.42 -8.84 -16.20
N SER A 71 7.71 -8.67 -15.88
CA SER A 71 8.71 -9.76 -16.00
C SER A 71 8.42 -10.94 -15.08
N MET A 72 7.74 -10.72 -13.94
CA MET A 72 7.32 -11.76 -13.01
C MET A 72 5.84 -12.13 -13.17
N TYR A 73 4.99 -11.17 -13.55
CA TYR A 73 3.57 -11.38 -13.76
C TYR A 73 3.11 -10.71 -15.07
N PRO A 74 3.27 -11.41 -16.23
CA PRO A 74 2.98 -10.84 -17.55
C PRO A 74 1.55 -10.36 -17.78
N ASN A 75 0.58 -10.93 -17.04
CA ASN A 75 -0.83 -10.57 -17.18
C ASN A 75 -1.14 -9.16 -16.66
N GLY A 76 -0.26 -8.57 -15.84
CA GLY A 76 -0.46 -7.26 -15.26
C GLY A 76 -1.69 -7.14 -14.36
N TYR A 77 -2.14 -5.92 -14.13
CA TYR A 77 -3.31 -5.66 -13.28
C TYR A 77 -4.61 -5.85 -14.06
N HIS A 78 -5.60 -6.57 -13.53
CA HIS A 78 -6.83 -6.92 -14.27
C HIS A 78 -7.68 -5.72 -14.72
N CYS A 79 -7.61 -4.58 -14.04
CA CYS A 79 -8.33 -3.36 -14.42
C CYS A 79 -7.67 -2.64 -15.60
N ASP A 80 -6.34 -2.75 -15.71
CA ASP A 80 -5.53 -2.21 -16.79
C ASP A 80 -4.26 -3.07 -16.92
N THR A 81 -4.23 -3.95 -17.90
CA THR A 81 -3.13 -4.90 -18.10
C THR A 81 -1.81 -4.26 -18.55
N SER A 82 -1.84 -2.99 -18.94
CA SER A 82 -0.63 -2.20 -19.20
C SER A 82 0.12 -1.82 -17.91
N LEU A 83 -0.58 -1.88 -16.76
CA LEU A 83 0.01 -1.62 -15.45
C LEU A 83 0.52 -2.91 -14.80
N PRO A 84 1.66 -2.84 -14.10
CA PRO A 84 2.12 -3.95 -13.28
C PRO A 84 1.16 -4.21 -12.13
N LEU A 85 1.25 -5.39 -11.51
CA LEU A 85 0.35 -5.77 -10.42
C LEU A 85 0.64 -4.97 -9.15
N PRO A 86 -0.28 -4.13 -8.64
CA PRO A 86 -0.08 -3.32 -7.46
C PRO A 86 -0.02 -4.18 -6.18
N PHE A 87 0.77 -3.76 -5.20
CA PHE A 87 0.83 -4.41 -3.89
C PHE A 87 0.71 -3.41 -2.73
N ILE A 88 1.61 -2.41 -2.67
CA ILE A 88 1.60 -1.38 -1.64
C ILE A 88 1.66 -0.01 -2.30
N ASN A 89 0.96 0.98 -1.74
CA ASN A 89 1.11 2.38 -2.12
C ASN A 89 1.17 3.27 -0.88
N ILE A 90 1.89 4.39 -0.99
CA ILE A 90 1.94 5.45 0.02
C ILE A 90 1.38 6.73 -0.59
N ALA A 91 0.45 7.37 0.10
CA ALA A 91 -0.11 8.64 -0.38
C ALA A 91 -0.06 9.73 0.70
N SER A 92 0.40 10.91 0.34
CA SER A 92 0.18 12.12 1.14
C SER A 92 -1.16 12.73 0.72
N GLN A 93 -2.15 12.62 1.60
CA GLN A 93 -3.49 13.16 1.40
C GLN A 93 -3.67 14.48 2.19
N LYS A 94 -4.73 15.24 1.91
CA LYS A 94 -4.98 16.52 2.59
C LYS A 94 -4.90 16.42 4.11
N ASN A 95 -5.49 15.38 4.72
CA ASN A 95 -5.68 15.28 6.17
C ASN A 95 -4.87 14.14 6.82
N PHE A 96 -4.17 13.31 6.05
CA PHE A 96 -3.46 12.14 6.56
C PHE A 96 -2.39 11.66 5.56
N VAL A 97 -1.47 10.83 6.02
CA VAL A 97 -0.69 9.93 5.17
C VAL A 97 -1.39 8.58 5.15
N ALA A 98 -1.50 7.97 4.00
CA ALA A 98 -2.13 6.66 3.83
C ALA A 98 -1.11 5.60 3.40
N LEU A 99 -1.24 4.42 3.97
CA LEU A 99 -0.61 3.19 3.50
C LEU A 99 -1.71 2.27 2.96
N TYR A 100 -1.64 1.95 1.67
CA TYR A 100 -2.50 0.96 1.03
C TYR A 100 -1.75 -0.36 0.94
N HIS A 101 -2.34 -1.44 1.43
CA HIS A 101 -1.72 -2.76 1.41
C HIS A 101 -2.71 -3.81 0.88
N MET A 102 -2.57 -4.16 -0.40
CA MET A 102 -3.52 -5.03 -1.09
C MET A 102 -3.51 -6.46 -0.54
N GLY A 103 -2.33 -6.97 -0.17
CA GLY A 103 -2.21 -8.30 0.46
C GLY A 103 -2.94 -8.40 1.80
N MET A 104 -2.89 -7.35 2.64
CA MET A 104 -3.63 -7.31 3.90
C MET A 104 -5.14 -7.31 3.65
N TYR A 105 -5.58 -6.60 2.62
CA TYR A 105 -6.99 -6.59 2.24
C TYR A 105 -7.49 -7.95 1.74
N ALA A 106 -6.64 -8.68 1.00
CA ALA A 106 -6.99 -9.97 0.41
C ALA A 106 -6.82 -11.16 1.37
N ASN A 107 -6.10 -10.97 2.48
CA ASN A 107 -5.80 -12.01 3.46
C ASN A 107 -6.39 -11.67 4.84
N PRO A 108 -7.51 -12.31 5.25
CA PRO A 108 -8.14 -12.05 6.54
C PRO A 108 -7.23 -12.34 7.74
N GLU A 109 -6.37 -13.35 7.68
CA GLU A 109 -5.44 -13.70 8.77
C GLU A 109 -4.39 -12.60 8.95
N LEU A 110 -3.87 -12.06 7.84
CA LEU A 110 -2.91 -10.95 7.88
C LEU A 110 -3.56 -9.67 8.41
N LEU A 111 -4.82 -9.42 8.03
CA LEU A 111 -5.59 -8.29 8.55
C LEU A 111 -5.84 -8.42 10.06
N GLU A 112 -6.25 -9.59 10.52
CA GLU A 112 -6.47 -9.88 11.95
C GLU A 112 -5.18 -9.70 12.75
N TRP A 113 -4.07 -10.25 12.26
CA TRP A 113 -2.77 -10.04 12.88
C TRP A 113 -2.43 -8.55 13.01
N PHE A 114 -2.55 -7.80 11.92
CA PHE A 114 -2.23 -6.36 11.92
C PHE A 114 -3.11 -5.56 12.88
N THR A 115 -4.41 -5.81 12.89
CA THR A 115 -5.36 -5.11 13.78
C THR A 115 -5.13 -5.44 15.25
N THR A 116 -4.70 -6.66 15.55
CA THR A 116 -4.35 -7.10 16.92
C THR A 116 -3.04 -6.49 17.41
N GLU A 117 -2.04 -6.38 16.53
CA GLU A 117 -0.74 -5.81 16.89
C GLU A 117 -0.76 -4.28 16.98
N TYR A 118 -1.56 -3.61 16.14
CA TYR A 118 -1.55 -2.16 16.01
C TYR A 118 -1.64 -1.39 17.35
N PRO A 119 -2.53 -1.73 18.31
CA PRO A 119 -2.63 -1.02 19.58
C PRO A 119 -1.38 -1.13 20.46
N LYS A 120 -0.49 -2.09 20.20
CA LYS A 120 0.78 -2.25 20.94
C LYS A 120 1.85 -1.26 20.45
N HIS A 121 1.68 -0.69 19.26
CA HIS A 121 2.65 0.17 18.59
C HIS A 121 2.20 1.64 18.49
N CYS A 122 0.91 1.92 18.64
CA CYS A 122 0.34 3.25 18.53
C CYS A 122 -0.51 3.61 19.74
N LYS A 123 -0.47 4.87 20.12
CA LYS A 123 -1.33 5.43 21.19
C LYS A 123 -2.76 5.67 20.70
N ARG A 124 -2.92 5.93 19.41
CA ARG A 124 -4.22 6.22 18.80
C ARG A 124 -4.84 4.96 18.19
N LYS A 125 -6.17 4.97 18.15
CA LYS A 125 -6.93 3.88 17.51
C LYS A 125 -6.58 3.80 16.03
N LEU A 126 -6.56 2.58 15.51
CA LEU A 126 -6.42 2.31 14.09
C LEU A 126 -7.54 3.01 13.31
N ASP A 127 -7.15 3.86 12.37
CA ASP A 127 -8.06 4.44 11.37
C ASP A 127 -7.80 3.71 10.04
N MET A 128 -8.71 2.82 9.70
CA MET A 128 -8.55 1.95 8.55
C MET A 128 -9.83 1.85 7.73
N GLY A 129 -9.68 1.99 6.41
CA GLY A 129 -10.67 1.56 5.43
C GLY A 129 -10.39 0.12 5.00
N LYS A 130 -10.88 -0.28 3.82
CA LYS A 130 -10.74 -1.66 3.35
C LYS A 130 -9.28 -2.10 3.15
N SER A 131 -8.48 -1.31 2.45
CA SER A 131 -7.04 -1.57 2.23
C SER A 131 -6.16 -0.42 2.71
N CYS A 132 -6.75 0.62 3.29
CA CYS A 132 -6.11 1.91 3.56
C CYS A 132 -5.98 2.13 5.07
N VAL A 133 -4.75 2.16 5.54
CA VAL A 133 -4.42 2.61 6.90
C VAL A 133 -4.12 4.11 6.82
N ARG A 134 -4.78 4.92 7.67
CA ARG A 134 -4.67 6.39 7.68
C ARG A 134 -3.96 6.88 8.92
N PHE A 135 -2.90 7.63 8.72
CA PHE A 135 -2.13 8.26 9.78
C PHE A 135 -2.44 9.76 9.78
N LYS A 136 -3.29 10.20 10.72
CA LYS A 136 -3.67 11.62 10.88
C LYS A 136 -2.64 12.42 11.65
N LYS A 137 -1.80 11.75 12.42
CA LYS A 137 -0.74 12.36 13.24
C LYS A 137 0.62 11.78 12.85
N MET A 138 1.51 12.66 12.49
CA MET A 138 2.82 12.29 11.94
C MET A 138 3.78 11.80 13.03
N ASP A 139 3.46 12.03 14.29
CA ASP A 139 4.22 11.59 15.48
C ASP A 139 3.79 10.23 16.05
N ASP A 140 2.83 9.55 15.41
CA ASP A 140 2.27 8.28 15.91
C ASP A 140 2.10 7.26 14.76
N ILE A 141 3.20 6.96 14.09
CA ILE A 141 3.27 6.01 12.97
C ILE A 141 4.02 4.76 13.41
N PRO A 142 3.43 3.56 13.27
CA PRO A 142 4.02 2.32 13.73
C PRO A 142 5.04 1.77 12.73
N TYR A 143 6.16 2.44 12.54
CA TYR A 143 7.18 2.06 11.55
C TYR A 143 7.68 0.64 11.72
N GLN A 144 7.90 0.19 12.97
CA GLN A 144 8.31 -1.18 13.24
C GLN A 144 7.25 -2.19 12.77
N LEU A 145 5.99 -1.97 13.14
CA LEU A 145 4.88 -2.85 12.73
C LEU A 145 4.70 -2.87 11.21
N ILE A 146 4.90 -1.74 10.54
CA ILE A 146 4.87 -1.67 9.07
C ILE A 146 6.01 -2.49 8.46
N GLY A 147 7.21 -2.41 9.02
CA GLY A 147 8.34 -3.26 8.61
C GLY A 147 8.03 -4.76 8.76
N GLU A 148 7.42 -5.16 9.85
CA GLU A 148 6.97 -6.53 10.09
C GLU A 148 5.84 -6.95 9.13
N LEU A 149 4.90 -6.05 8.84
CA LEU A 149 3.79 -6.30 7.92
C LEU A 149 4.29 -6.62 6.50
N VAL A 150 5.19 -5.80 5.97
CA VAL A 150 5.61 -5.92 4.57
C VAL A 150 6.46 -7.17 4.31
N GLN A 151 7.06 -7.76 5.34
CA GLN A 151 7.79 -9.03 5.25
C GLN A 151 6.87 -10.25 5.09
N LYS A 152 5.60 -10.13 5.46
CA LYS A 152 4.70 -11.30 5.62
C LYS A 152 4.13 -11.83 4.32
N MET A 153 4.46 -11.25 3.18
CA MET A 153 3.95 -11.71 1.89
C MET A 153 5.01 -11.56 0.80
N THR A 154 5.41 -12.68 0.22
CA THR A 154 6.31 -12.69 -0.94
C THR A 154 5.57 -12.34 -2.23
N PRO A 155 6.28 -11.94 -3.31
CA PRO A 155 5.66 -11.71 -4.61
C PRO A 155 4.85 -12.90 -5.11
N GLN A 156 5.38 -14.12 -4.96
CA GLN A 156 4.70 -15.33 -5.39
C GLN A 156 3.40 -15.57 -4.61
N GLN A 157 3.43 -15.41 -3.29
CA GLN A 157 2.22 -15.53 -2.45
C GLN A 157 1.17 -14.48 -2.83
N TRP A 158 1.61 -13.25 -3.17
CA TRP A 158 0.70 -12.21 -3.62
C TRP A 158 0.07 -12.56 -4.97
N ILE A 159 0.84 -13.03 -5.95
CA ILE A 159 0.31 -13.48 -7.25
C ILE A 159 -0.74 -14.58 -7.06
N GLU A 160 -0.43 -15.62 -6.30
CA GLU A 160 -1.35 -16.74 -6.05
C GLU A 160 -2.65 -16.29 -5.39
N MET A 161 -2.55 -15.42 -4.39
CA MET A 161 -3.70 -14.87 -3.70
C MET A 161 -4.54 -13.98 -4.62
N TYR A 162 -3.89 -13.14 -5.41
CA TYR A 162 -4.52 -12.28 -6.39
C TYR A 162 -5.28 -13.10 -7.45
N GLU A 163 -4.64 -14.11 -8.03
CA GLU A 163 -5.28 -14.99 -9.01
C GLU A 163 -6.46 -15.78 -8.45
N LYS A 164 -6.31 -16.32 -7.24
CA LYS A 164 -7.37 -17.06 -6.55
C LYS A 164 -8.61 -16.21 -6.30
N ASN A 165 -8.45 -14.94 -6.01
CA ASN A 165 -9.56 -14.06 -5.63
C ASN A 165 -10.19 -13.30 -6.81
N ILE A 166 -9.49 -13.15 -7.92
CA ILE A 166 -9.89 -12.29 -9.05
C ILE A 166 -10.30 -13.09 -10.29
N LYS A 167 -9.67 -14.22 -10.55
CA LYS A 167 -9.99 -15.08 -11.71
C LYS A 167 -11.25 -15.93 -11.52
N ARG A 168 -12.19 -15.52 -10.70
CA ARG A 168 -13.48 -16.21 -10.57
C ARG A 168 -14.57 -15.53 -11.39
#